data_8d7ddfe3e27dbdbd442a860ba51cbb91
#
_entry.id   8d7ddfe3e27dbdbd442a860ba51cbb91
#
_cell.length_a   1.000
_cell.length_b   1.000
_cell.length_c   1.000
_cell.angle_alpha   90.00
_cell.angle_beta   90.00
_cell.angle_gamma   90.00
#
_symmetry.space_group_name_H-M   'P 1'
#
loop_
_entity.id
_entity.type
_entity.pdbx_description
1 polymer ?
#
loop_
_entity_poly.entity_id
_entity_poly.type
_entity_poly.pdbx_seq_one_letter_code
_entity_poly.pdbx_strand_id
1 'polypeptide(L)'
;EMDFSERNLRERWFEVKEIWKMVEGEVKGVVRGHLERALVLEQKVRVGCGRYKRSGKRKGYRNGSYIRDLLTTYGWIVGLVVPRLRKGKFESLVLERYKRRQRQVDLVLLEACLLGHSTRKAGRWFKRLFGGGISAQTVSNVVKELNQQVQQFHRRWLGDDYQYLFLD
;
A
#
# COMPACT_ATOMS: atom_id res chain seq x y z
N GLU A 1 25.50 -40.74 -5.61
CA GLU A 1 26.24 -39.53 -6.03
C GLU A 1 25.28 -38.67 -6.84
N MET A 2 24.82 -37.52 -6.27
CA MET A 2 24.01 -36.58 -7.04
C MET A 2 24.92 -35.80 -7.99
N ASP A 3 24.63 -35.89 -9.28
CA ASP A 3 25.34 -35.13 -10.32
C ASP A 3 24.99 -33.62 -10.16
N PHE A 4 25.94 -32.85 -9.67
CA PHE A 4 25.87 -31.39 -9.54
C PHE A 4 26.33 -30.67 -10.80
N SER A 5 25.99 -31.20 -11.99
CA SER A 5 26.27 -30.48 -13.23
C SER A 5 25.57 -29.12 -13.26
N GLU A 6 26.20 -28.12 -13.89
CA GLU A 6 25.60 -26.76 -14.00
C GLU A 6 24.21 -26.77 -14.65
N ARG A 7 23.95 -27.74 -15.52
CA ARG A 7 22.66 -27.94 -16.18
C ARG A 7 21.59 -28.34 -15.17
N ASN A 8 21.87 -29.28 -14.27
CA ASN A 8 20.98 -29.76 -13.22
C ASN A 8 20.66 -28.62 -12.21
N LEU A 9 21.64 -27.79 -11.86
CA LEU A 9 21.42 -26.59 -11.01
C LEU A 9 20.52 -25.56 -11.68
N ARG A 10 20.67 -25.31 -12.98
CA ARG A 10 19.82 -24.35 -13.72
C ARG A 10 18.36 -24.81 -13.80
N GLU A 11 18.11 -26.08 -14.07
CA GLU A 11 16.77 -26.65 -14.09
C GLU A 11 16.10 -26.56 -12.72
N ARG A 12 16.79 -26.92 -11.64
CA ARG A 12 16.28 -26.78 -10.26
C ARG A 12 16.01 -25.35 -9.88
N TRP A 13 16.84 -24.39 -10.29
CA TRP A 13 16.58 -22.96 -10.08
C TRP A 13 15.35 -22.47 -10.83
N PHE A 14 15.09 -22.99 -12.01
CA PHE A 14 13.90 -22.67 -12.77
C PHE A 14 12.63 -23.17 -12.06
N GLU A 15 12.61 -24.40 -11.60
CA GLU A 15 11.51 -24.97 -10.81
C GLU A 15 11.24 -24.17 -9.52
N VAL A 16 12.27 -23.82 -8.78
CA VAL A 16 12.15 -23.00 -7.58
C VAL A 16 11.55 -21.63 -7.88
N LYS A 17 11.94 -20.97 -8.96
CA LYS A 17 11.36 -19.69 -9.38
C LYS A 17 9.88 -19.80 -9.71
N GLU A 18 9.48 -20.86 -10.41
CA GLU A 18 8.07 -21.06 -10.75
C GLU A 18 7.23 -21.34 -9.50
N ILE A 19 7.75 -22.11 -8.54
CA ILE A 19 7.09 -22.32 -7.24
C ILE A 19 6.89 -20.98 -6.51
N TRP A 20 7.93 -20.16 -6.40
CA TRP A 20 7.80 -18.84 -5.73
C TRP A 20 6.86 -17.91 -6.45
N LYS A 21 6.83 -17.90 -7.77
CA LYS A 21 5.89 -17.13 -8.57
C LYS A 21 4.43 -17.56 -8.33
N MET A 22 4.20 -18.87 -8.21
CA MET A 22 2.89 -19.42 -7.88
C MET A 22 2.45 -19.01 -6.47
N VAL A 23 3.32 -19.18 -5.46
CA VAL A 23 3.07 -18.75 -4.08
C VAL A 23 2.78 -17.24 -4.00
N GLU A 24 3.56 -16.43 -4.70
CA GLU A 24 3.34 -14.99 -4.76
C GLU A 24 1.97 -14.64 -5.38
N GLY A 25 1.56 -15.35 -6.42
CA GLY A 25 0.24 -15.21 -7.04
C GLY A 25 -0.90 -15.56 -6.09
N GLU A 26 -0.77 -16.66 -5.35
CA GLU A 26 -1.74 -17.08 -4.34
C GLU A 26 -1.86 -16.06 -3.20
N VAL A 27 -0.75 -15.60 -2.65
CA VAL A 27 -0.73 -14.58 -1.58
C VAL A 27 -1.43 -13.30 -2.05
N LYS A 28 -1.13 -12.82 -3.26
CA LYS A 28 -1.80 -11.65 -3.85
C LYS A 28 -3.30 -11.89 -4.03
N GLY A 29 -3.70 -13.08 -4.45
CA GLY A 29 -5.10 -13.47 -4.58
C GLY A 29 -5.85 -13.44 -3.26
N VAL A 30 -5.26 -13.99 -2.19
CA VAL A 30 -5.80 -13.99 -0.83
C VAL A 30 -5.94 -12.56 -0.31
N VAL A 31 -4.89 -11.75 -0.42
CA VAL A 31 -4.90 -10.34 0.01
C VAL A 31 -5.99 -9.56 -0.73
N ARG A 32 -6.09 -9.70 -2.06
CA ARG A 32 -7.13 -9.09 -2.87
C ARG A 32 -8.53 -9.47 -2.37
N GLY A 33 -8.78 -10.76 -2.16
CA GLY A 33 -10.08 -11.24 -1.69
C GLY A 33 -10.47 -10.70 -0.31
N HIS A 34 -9.51 -10.54 0.60
CA HIS A 34 -9.76 -9.92 1.91
C HIS A 34 -10.06 -8.43 1.79
N LEU A 35 -9.31 -7.69 0.97
CA LEU A 35 -9.56 -6.27 0.72
C LEU A 35 -10.94 -6.03 0.11
N GLU A 36 -11.33 -6.81 -0.90
CA GLU A 36 -12.65 -6.70 -1.54
C GLU A 36 -13.80 -7.00 -0.56
N ARG A 37 -13.64 -8.01 0.30
CA ARG A 37 -14.60 -8.30 1.36
C ARG A 37 -14.72 -7.15 2.37
N ALA A 38 -13.61 -6.58 2.81
CA ALA A 38 -13.60 -5.44 3.72
C ALA A 38 -14.32 -4.23 3.10
N LEU A 39 -14.04 -3.89 1.84
CA LEU A 39 -14.69 -2.81 1.10
C LEU A 39 -16.21 -3.01 0.96
N VAL A 40 -16.66 -4.23 0.72
CA VAL A 40 -18.09 -4.57 0.65
C VAL A 40 -18.75 -4.42 2.02
N LEU A 41 -18.07 -4.81 3.10
CA LEU A 41 -18.56 -4.61 4.47
C LEU A 41 -18.67 -3.14 4.83
N GLU A 42 -17.65 -2.32 4.51
CA GLU A 42 -17.71 -0.86 4.69
C GLU A 42 -18.88 -0.24 3.93
N GLN A 43 -19.08 -0.65 2.67
CA GLN A 43 -20.23 -0.20 1.88
C GLN A 43 -21.55 -0.60 2.53
N LYS A 44 -21.68 -1.84 3.06
CA LYS A 44 -22.87 -2.31 3.77
C LYS A 44 -23.19 -1.45 4.98
N VAL A 45 -22.19 -1.12 5.81
CA VAL A 45 -22.33 -0.27 6.98
C VAL A 45 -22.81 1.12 6.58
N ARG A 46 -22.19 1.75 5.58
CA ARG A 46 -22.56 3.10 5.11
C ARG A 46 -23.95 3.15 4.48
N VAL A 47 -24.35 2.12 3.74
CA VAL A 47 -25.69 2.03 3.14
C VAL A 47 -26.76 1.74 4.19
N GLY A 48 -26.41 1.14 5.33
CA GLY A 48 -27.32 0.76 6.40
C GLY A 48 -28.18 -0.46 6.10
N CYS A 49 -27.97 -1.16 4.97
CA CYS A 49 -28.71 -2.38 4.64
C CYS A 49 -27.93 -3.34 3.75
N GLY A 50 -28.28 -4.63 3.81
CA GLY A 50 -27.75 -5.67 2.94
C GLY A 50 -28.14 -5.48 1.46
N ARG A 51 -27.53 -6.28 0.57
CA ARG A 51 -27.88 -6.33 -0.85
C ARG A 51 -29.32 -6.88 -0.98
N TYR A 52 -30.14 -6.29 -1.83
CA TYR A 52 -31.56 -6.67 -2.08
C TYR A 52 -32.49 -6.61 -0.87
N LYS A 53 -32.05 -6.08 0.29
CA LYS A 53 -32.92 -5.89 1.46
C LYS A 53 -33.50 -4.49 1.48
N ARG A 54 -34.80 -4.39 1.82
CA ARG A 54 -35.47 -3.12 2.14
C ARG A 54 -35.34 -2.88 3.64
N SER A 55 -34.97 -1.67 4.04
CA SER A 55 -34.85 -1.28 5.45
C SER A 55 -35.12 0.20 5.59
N GLY A 56 -35.90 0.59 6.58
CA GLY A 56 -36.11 2.00 6.94
C GLY A 56 -34.83 2.70 7.43
N LYS A 57 -33.79 1.93 7.79
CA LYS A 57 -32.46 2.43 8.19
C LYS A 57 -31.52 2.70 7.01
N ARG A 58 -32.00 2.59 5.77
CA ARG A 58 -31.21 2.78 4.57
C ARG A 58 -30.76 4.23 4.41
N LYS A 59 -29.45 4.48 4.42
CA LYS A 59 -28.83 5.81 4.31
C LYS A 59 -28.33 6.15 2.89
N GLY A 60 -28.34 5.18 1.96
CA GLY A 60 -27.80 5.41 0.63
C GLY A 60 -28.04 4.27 -0.36
N TYR A 61 -27.58 4.47 -1.59
CA TYR A 61 -27.73 3.51 -2.68
C TYR A 61 -26.37 3.12 -3.24
N ARG A 62 -26.22 1.84 -3.57
CA ARG A 62 -25.06 1.31 -4.29
C ARG A 62 -25.10 1.78 -5.74
N ASN A 63 -23.90 2.01 -6.31
CA ASN A 63 -23.76 2.44 -7.71
C ASN A 63 -22.67 1.63 -8.43
N GLY A 64 -22.82 0.30 -8.41
CA GLY A 64 -21.83 -0.58 -9.02
C GLY A 64 -20.47 -0.55 -8.33
N SER A 65 -19.44 -0.77 -9.11
CA SER A 65 -18.03 -0.80 -8.67
C SER A 65 -17.13 -0.23 -9.77
N TYR A 66 -15.85 -0.04 -9.43
CA TYR A 66 -14.80 0.24 -10.41
C TYR A 66 -13.56 -0.58 -10.07
N ILE A 67 -12.70 -0.75 -11.05
CA ILE A 67 -11.45 -1.49 -10.91
C ILE A 67 -10.31 -0.50 -10.71
N ARG A 68 -9.40 -0.82 -9.79
CA ARG A 68 -8.13 -0.11 -9.61
C ARG A 68 -7.04 -1.06 -9.17
N ASP A 69 -5.80 -0.67 -9.41
CA ASP A 69 -4.64 -1.35 -8.88
C ASP A 69 -4.18 -0.69 -7.59
N LEU A 70 -3.63 -1.49 -6.69
CA LEU A 70 -3.10 -1.04 -5.41
C LEU A 70 -1.72 -1.65 -5.18
N LEU A 71 -0.73 -0.80 -4.93
CA LEU A 71 0.59 -1.24 -4.50
C LEU A 71 0.58 -1.46 -2.99
N THR A 72 0.90 -2.67 -2.57
CA THR A 72 0.98 -3.10 -1.17
C THR A 72 2.39 -3.58 -0.85
N THR A 73 2.64 -3.89 0.42
CA THR A 73 3.88 -4.55 0.86
C THR A 73 4.05 -5.97 0.28
N TYR A 74 2.99 -6.55 -0.27
CA TYR A 74 3.01 -7.85 -0.98
C TYR A 74 3.16 -7.68 -2.51
N GLY A 75 3.40 -6.46 -2.99
CA GLY A 75 3.48 -6.13 -4.40
C GLY A 75 2.18 -5.54 -4.96
N TRP A 76 2.05 -5.52 -6.28
CA TRP A 76 0.87 -5.01 -6.96
C TRP A 76 -0.30 -5.97 -6.86
N ILE A 77 -1.40 -5.48 -6.29
CA ILE A 77 -2.72 -6.11 -6.35
C ILE A 77 -3.45 -5.50 -7.54
N VAL A 78 -3.50 -6.26 -8.63
CA VAL A 78 -4.11 -5.82 -9.89
C VAL A 78 -5.60 -6.15 -9.90
N GLY A 79 -6.40 -5.23 -10.43
CA GLY A 79 -7.82 -5.48 -10.66
C GLY A 79 -8.67 -5.50 -9.40
N LEU A 80 -8.31 -4.78 -8.33
CA LEU A 80 -9.09 -4.66 -7.10
C LEU A 80 -10.44 -4.00 -7.38
N VAL A 81 -11.52 -4.68 -7.03
CA VAL A 81 -12.90 -4.21 -7.22
C VAL A 81 -13.33 -3.33 -6.05
N VAL A 82 -13.53 -2.03 -6.32
CA VAL A 82 -13.91 -1.05 -5.31
C VAL A 82 -15.36 -0.63 -5.51
N PRO A 83 -16.23 -0.79 -4.49
CA PRO A 83 -17.63 -0.43 -4.59
C PRO A 83 -17.84 1.09 -4.64
N ARG A 84 -18.93 1.53 -5.28
CA ARG A 84 -19.34 2.93 -5.37
C ARG A 84 -20.68 3.16 -4.67
N LEU A 85 -20.91 4.40 -4.25
CA LEU A 85 -22.19 4.90 -3.77
C LEU A 85 -22.79 5.87 -4.79
N ARG A 86 -24.12 5.89 -4.92
CA ARG A 86 -24.84 6.78 -5.84
C ARG A 86 -24.79 8.24 -5.41
N LYS A 87 -24.91 8.49 -4.09
CA LYS A 87 -24.79 9.82 -3.49
C LYS A 87 -23.73 9.79 -2.40
N GLY A 88 -22.91 10.84 -2.35
CA GLY A 88 -21.81 10.94 -1.41
C GLY A 88 -20.53 10.24 -1.88
N LYS A 89 -19.46 10.51 -1.15
CA LYS A 89 -18.14 9.92 -1.41
C LYS A 89 -17.99 8.62 -0.62
N PHE A 90 -17.56 7.56 -1.29
CA PHE A 90 -17.14 6.34 -0.60
C PHE A 90 -15.71 6.55 -0.09
N GLU A 91 -15.58 6.91 1.18
CA GLU A 91 -14.30 6.99 1.87
C GLU A 91 -14.08 5.69 2.62
N SER A 92 -13.10 4.93 2.21
CA SER A 92 -12.74 3.66 2.83
C SER A 92 -11.68 3.88 3.90
N LEU A 93 -11.75 3.10 4.97
CA LEU A 93 -10.69 3.02 5.98
C LEU A 93 -9.49 2.20 5.47
N VAL A 94 -9.75 1.29 4.53
CA VAL A 94 -8.74 0.40 3.96
C VAL A 94 -7.96 1.08 2.83
N LEU A 95 -8.63 1.94 2.05
CA LEU A 95 -8.06 2.60 0.88
C LEU A 95 -8.01 4.10 1.07
N GLU A 96 -6.82 4.66 1.14
CA GLU A 96 -6.65 6.11 1.08
C GLU A 96 -7.12 6.66 -0.26
N ARG A 97 -7.84 7.77 -0.18
CA ARG A 97 -8.41 8.42 -1.36
C ARG A 97 -7.29 8.95 -2.26
N TYR A 98 -7.41 8.72 -3.57
CA TYR A 98 -6.44 9.12 -4.60
C TYR A 98 -5.04 8.49 -4.49
N LYS A 99 -4.71 7.73 -3.44
CA LYS A 99 -3.45 7.01 -3.34
C LYS A 99 -3.59 5.60 -3.93
N ARG A 100 -2.69 5.25 -4.85
CA ARG A 100 -2.63 3.91 -5.47
C ARG A 100 -1.66 2.99 -4.75
N ARG A 101 -1.26 3.35 -3.53
CA ARG A 101 -0.35 2.57 -2.71
C ARG A 101 -0.78 2.61 -1.26
N GLN A 102 -0.42 1.58 -0.53
CA GLN A 102 -0.66 1.44 0.89
C GLN A 102 0.30 2.36 1.67
N ARG A 103 -0.14 2.91 2.79
CA ARG A 103 0.69 3.80 3.63
C ARG A 103 2.00 3.17 4.08
N GLN A 104 2.01 1.86 4.37
CA GLN A 104 3.21 1.12 4.75
C GLN A 104 4.30 1.18 3.66
N VAL A 105 3.89 1.24 2.39
CA VAL A 105 4.83 1.43 1.27
C VAL A 105 5.52 2.80 1.36
N ASP A 106 4.78 3.85 1.71
CA ASP A 106 5.34 5.18 1.90
C ASP A 106 6.31 5.21 3.09
N LEU A 107 6.00 4.50 4.18
CA LEU A 107 6.89 4.39 5.34
C LEU A 107 8.21 3.68 5.00
N VAL A 108 8.17 2.57 4.27
CA VAL A 108 9.40 1.86 3.83
C VAL A 108 10.26 2.76 2.92
N LEU A 109 9.63 3.55 2.05
CA LEU A 109 10.36 4.51 1.20
C LEU A 109 11.02 5.62 2.02
N LEU A 110 10.32 6.15 3.03
CA LEU A 110 10.85 7.14 3.96
C LEU A 110 12.04 6.59 4.73
N GLU A 111 11.91 5.39 5.29
CA GLU A 111 12.98 4.73 6.03
C GLU A 111 14.23 4.53 5.15
N ALA A 112 14.05 4.06 3.91
CA ALA A 112 15.16 3.94 2.96
C ALA A 112 15.86 5.29 2.70
N CYS A 113 15.11 6.39 2.62
CA CYS A 113 15.70 7.73 2.44
C CYS A 113 16.40 8.22 3.71
N LEU A 114 15.86 7.96 4.90
CA LEU A 114 16.49 8.31 6.18
C LEU A 114 17.81 7.54 6.39
N LEU A 115 17.90 6.32 5.89
CA LEU A 115 19.13 5.51 5.87
C LEU A 115 20.16 5.98 4.81
N GLY A 116 19.95 7.14 4.18
CA GLY A 116 20.89 7.74 3.24
C GLY A 116 20.76 7.25 1.79
N HIS A 117 19.72 6.51 1.45
CA HIS A 117 19.49 6.11 0.05
C HIS A 117 18.93 7.29 -0.76
N SER A 118 19.55 7.58 -1.92
CA SER A 118 18.97 8.56 -2.84
C SER A 118 17.59 8.10 -3.36
N THR A 119 16.73 9.06 -3.70
CA THR A 119 15.38 8.79 -4.22
C THR A 119 15.38 7.83 -5.43
N ARG A 120 16.41 7.91 -6.29
CA ARG A 120 16.60 6.99 -7.41
C ARG A 120 16.99 5.58 -6.96
N LYS A 121 17.84 5.46 -5.95
CA LYS A 121 18.23 4.17 -5.34
C LYS A 121 17.03 3.52 -4.65
N ALA A 122 16.29 4.27 -3.84
CA ALA A 122 15.09 3.80 -3.17
C ALA A 122 14.04 3.27 -4.17
N GLY A 123 13.77 4.00 -5.27
CA GLY A 123 12.85 3.55 -6.31
C GLY A 123 13.30 2.26 -7.02
N ARG A 124 14.60 2.10 -7.29
CA ARG A 124 15.16 0.86 -7.88
C ARG A 124 15.08 -0.33 -6.93
N TRP A 125 15.37 -0.11 -5.66
CA TRP A 125 15.26 -1.11 -4.60
C TRP A 125 13.82 -1.61 -4.48
N PHE A 126 12.90 -0.68 -4.46
CA PHE A 126 11.48 -0.97 -4.37
C PHE A 126 11.01 -1.83 -5.56
N LYS A 127 11.48 -1.51 -6.78
CA LYS A 127 11.17 -2.30 -7.97
C LYS A 127 11.63 -3.75 -7.85
N ARG A 128 12.79 -3.99 -7.24
CA ARG A 128 13.33 -5.35 -7.04
C ARG A 128 12.53 -6.14 -6.01
N LEU A 129 12.10 -5.49 -4.92
CA LEU A 129 11.41 -6.16 -3.82
C LEU A 129 9.93 -6.43 -4.12
N PHE A 130 9.25 -5.51 -4.78
CA PHE A 130 7.79 -5.56 -4.92
C PHE A 130 7.31 -5.72 -6.37
N GLY A 131 8.23 -5.92 -7.32
CA GLY A 131 7.89 -6.16 -8.73
C GLY A 131 7.30 -4.95 -9.47
N GLY A 132 7.21 -3.78 -8.84
CA GLY A 132 6.64 -2.55 -9.42
C GLY A 132 7.49 -1.32 -9.14
N GLY A 133 7.76 -0.53 -10.18
CA GLY A 133 8.57 0.68 -10.07
C GLY A 133 7.80 1.83 -9.40
N ILE A 134 8.44 2.49 -8.45
CA ILE A 134 8.03 3.80 -7.95
C ILE A 134 8.96 4.84 -8.57
N SER A 135 8.40 5.91 -9.13
CA SER A 135 9.20 6.98 -9.72
C SER A 135 9.97 7.75 -8.64
N ALA A 136 11.16 8.27 -8.98
CA ALA A 136 11.94 9.13 -8.08
C ALA A 136 11.13 10.36 -7.62
N GLN A 137 10.24 10.88 -8.49
CA GLN A 137 9.33 11.97 -8.13
C GLN A 137 8.35 11.57 -7.04
N THR A 138 7.82 10.34 -7.09
CA THR A 138 6.93 9.82 -6.04
C THR A 138 7.66 9.71 -4.71
N VAL A 139 8.88 9.17 -4.71
CA VAL A 139 9.72 9.10 -3.51
C VAL A 139 10.01 10.51 -2.96
N SER A 140 10.36 11.46 -3.83
CA SER A 140 10.57 12.85 -3.44
C SER A 140 9.33 13.49 -2.80
N ASN A 141 8.14 13.20 -3.32
CA ASN A 141 6.89 13.72 -2.74
C ASN A 141 6.64 13.15 -1.34
N VAL A 142 6.91 11.86 -1.12
CA VAL A 142 6.80 11.22 0.21
C VAL A 142 7.76 11.89 1.21
N VAL A 143 9.01 12.15 0.80
CA VAL A 143 10.00 12.85 1.63
C VAL A 143 9.60 14.30 1.92
N LYS A 144 8.95 15.00 0.97
CA LYS A 144 8.43 16.34 1.21
C LYS A 144 7.35 16.40 2.29
N GLU A 145 6.46 15.41 2.35
CA GLU A 145 5.46 15.30 3.42
C GLU A 145 6.14 15.20 4.80
N LEU A 146 7.24 14.43 4.91
CA LEU A 146 8.04 14.35 6.13
C LEU A 146 8.69 15.69 6.47
N ASN A 147 9.31 16.37 5.49
CA ASN A 147 9.95 17.66 5.71
C ASN A 147 8.98 18.70 6.27
N GLN A 148 7.71 18.69 5.87
CA GLN A 148 6.70 19.57 6.45
C GLN A 148 6.47 19.27 7.94
N GLN A 149 6.40 18.01 8.32
CA GLN A 149 6.26 17.61 9.72
C GLN A 149 7.48 17.99 10.55
N VAL A 150 8.67 17.80 10.00
CA VAL A 150 9.94 18.22 10.64
C VAL A 150 9.96 19.73 10.83
N GLN A 151 9.57 20.52 9.83
CA GLN A 151 9.49 21.97 9.98
C GLN A 151 8.48 22.41 11.03
N GLN A 152 7.32 21.76 11.12
CA GLN A 152 6.35 22.02 12.18
C GLN A 152 6.91 21.68 13.55
N PHE A 153 7.64 20.57 13.67
CA PHE A 153 8.33 20.19 14.90
C PHE A 153 9.39 21.23 15.29
N HIS A 154 10.20 21.72 14.37
CA HIS A 154 11.21 22.76 14.64
C HIS A 154 10.60 24.12 15.03
N ARG A 155 9.39 24.40 14.57
CA ARG A 155 8.68 25.65 14.89
C ARG A 155 7.77 25.53 16.11
N ARG A 156 7.74 24.37 16.76
CA ARG A 156 6.90 24.20 17.96
C ARG A 156 7.42 25.09 19.07
N TRP A 157 6.49 25.65 19.84
CA TRP A 157 6.83 26.32 21.08
C TRP A 157 7.47 25.30 22.04
N LEU A 158 8.63 25.64 22.58
CA LEU A 158 9.24 24.93 23.70
C LEU A 158 8.68 25.55 24.95
N GLY A 159 7.96 24.79 25.77
CA GLY A 159 7.41 25.29 27.05
C GLY A 159 8.54 25.72 28.01
N ASP A 160 8.18 26.41 29.08
CA ASP A 160 9.10 26.97 30.07
C ASP A 160 9.75 25.90 30.99
N ASP A 161 9.48 24.60 30.74
CA ASP A 161 9.91 23.50 31.59
C ASP A 161 11.39 23.07 31.36
N TYR A 162 12.09 23.67 30.38
CA TYR A 162 13.48 23.34 30.05
C TYR A 162 14.46 24.24 30.82
N GLN A 163 15.24 23.63 31.74
CA GLN A 163 16.24 24.33 32.50
C GLN A 163 17.55 24.59 31.72
N TYR A 164 17.84 23.79 30.71
CA TYR A 164 19.06 23.85 29.90
C TYR A 164 18.73 23.67 28.40
N LEU A 165 19.36 24.49 27.58
CA LEU A 165 19.31 24.40 26.11
C LEU A 165 20.74 24.17 25.62
N PHE A 166 20.95 23.04 24.94
CA PHE A 166 22.22 22.77 24.24
C PHE A 166 22.01 23.08 22.75
N LEU A 167 22.86 23.93 22.21
CA LEU A 167 22.91 24.33 20.81
C LEU A 167 24.17 23.71 20.20
N ASP A 168 24.00 22.89 19.15
CA ASP A 168 25.09 22.26 18.39
C ASP A 168 25.21 22.91 17.01
#